data_de5528121cd6546fae7515cd35843ec4
#
_entry.id   de5528121cd6546fae7515cd35843ec4
#
_cell.length_a   1.000
_cell.length_b   1.000
_cell.length_c   1.000
_cell.angle_alpha   90.00
_cell.angle_beta   90.00
_cell.angle_gamma   90.00
#
_symmetry.space_group_name_H-M   'P 1'
#
loop_
_entity.id
_entity.type
_entity.pdbx_description
1 polymer ?
#
loop_
_entity_poly.entity_id
_entity_poly.type
_entity_poly.pdbx_seq_one_letter_code
_entity_poly.pdbx_strand_id
1 'polypeptide(L)'
;MPQSPDTTLTESNFRSAIKAFSWRVIGSLDTTIISFFQTGDFKVSLKIGSTDFVSKIGLYYLHERAWIYLVGRKTLIKNVSLLKAVTWRMIGSLDTALWAWIYTGNAMTGLKIGGYEILTKIILYYLHERLWASVPLGTVRGLIAKVKTRFE
;
A
#
# COMPACT_ATOMS: atom_id res chain seq x y z
N MET A 1 12.75 -12.41 40.70
CA MET A 1 12.24 -11.20 40.04
C MET A 1 11.39 -11.67 38.88
N PRO A 2 10.10 -11.39 38.82
CA PRO A 2 9.27 -11.78 37.69
C PRO A 2 9.64 -10.91 36.49
N GLN A 3 10.02 -11.53 35.39
CA GLN A 3 10.18 -10.87 34.11
C GLN A 3 8.83 -10.35 33.66
N SER A 4 8.74 -9.06 33.36
CA SER A 4 7.54 -8.45 32.83
C SER A 4 7.22 -9.08 31.47
N PRO A 5 6.01 -9.64 31.28
CA PRO A 5 5.56 -10.01 29.95
C PRO A 5 5.26 -8.73 29.19
N ASP A 6 5.62 -8.63 27.95
CA ASP A 6 5.19 -7.57 26.99
C ASP A 6 6.23 -6.64 26.39
N THR A 7 7.44 -7.10 26.14
CA THR A 7 8.32 -6.32 25.28
C THR A 7 8.44 -6.82 23.84
N THR A 8 7.76 -7.89 23.48
CA THR A 8 7.96 -8.58 22.19
C THR A 8 6.91 -8.29 21.10
N LEU A 9 5.81 -7.60 21.39
CA LEU A 9 4.70 -7.42 20.44
C LEU A 9 4.32 -5.96 20.14
N THR A 10 4.94 -4.98 20.74
CA THR A 10 4.71 -3.60 20.33
C THR A 10 5.68 -3.21 19.23
N GLU A 11 5.38 -3.53 17.98
CA GLU A 11 5.89 -2.70 16.88
C GLU A 11 5.52 -1.26 17.24
N SER A 12 6.52 -0.39 17.38
CA SER A 12 6.21 1.01 17.72
C SER A 12 5.29 1.53 16.61
N ASN A 13 4.23 2.25 16.97
CA ASN A 13 3.28 2.85 16.01
C ASN A 13 4.01 3.59 14.89
N PHE A 14 5.20 4.11 15.18
CA PHE A 14 6.05 4.79 14.23
C PHE A 14 6.69 3.84 13.19
N ARG A 15 7.13 2.64 13.57
CA ARG A 15 7.65 1.64 12.63
C ARG A 15 6.56 1.20 11.65
N SER A 16 5.36 0.95 12.18
CA SER A 16 4.20 0.60 11.34
C SER A 16 3.82 1.72 10.38
N ALA A 17 3.90 2.99 10.82
CA ALA A 17 3.64 4.14 9.97
C ALA A 17 4.66 4.26 8.83
N ILE A 18 5.97 4.13 9.13
CA ILE A 18 7.02 4.17 8.09
C ILE A 18 6.88 3.00 7.13
N LYS A 19 6.59 1.79 7.62
CA LYS A 19 6.35 0.61 6.79
C LYS A 19 5.17 0.84 5.85
N ALA A 20 4.07 1.39 6.35
CA ALA A 20 2.91 1.72 5.53
C ALA A 20 3.23 2.80 4.48
N PHE A 21 3.98 3.84 4.87
CA PHE A 21 4.40 4.89 3.96
C PHE A 21 5.35 4.37 2.87
N SER A 22 6.38 3.60 3.25
CA SER A 22 7.32 3.01 2.28
C SER A 22 6.61 2.08 1.30
N TRP A 23 5.63 1.32 1.77
CA TRP A 23 4.78 0.51 0.88
C TRP A 23 4.00 1.36 -0.13
N ARG A 24 3.47 2.49 0.31
CA ARG A 24 2.76 3.43 -0.59
C ARG A 24 3.67 3.98 -1.68
N VAL A 25 4.87 4.39 -1.30
CA VAL A 25 5.87 4.92 -2.25
C VAL A 25 6.26 3.83 -3.27
N ILE A 26 6.60 2.64 -2.81
CA ILE A 26 6.94 1.51 -3.69
C ILE A 26 5.78 1.18 -4.62
N GLY A 27 4.56 1.15 -4.11
CA GLY A 27 3.36 0.89 -4.89
C GLY A 27 3.11 1.91 -5.99
N SER A 28 3.32 3.19 -5.73
CA SER A 28 3.17 4.27 -6.71
C SER A 28 4.29 4.26 -7.77
N LEU A 29 5.52 3.95 -7.36
CA LEU A 29 6.64 3.79 -8.29
C LEU A 29 6.39 2.61 -9.24
N ASP A 30 5.93 1.48 -8.72
CA ASP A 30 5.54 0.31 -9.52
C ASP A 30 4.48 0.66 -10.56
N THR A 31 3.40 1.32 -10.16
CA THR A 31 2.35 1.79 -11.08
C THR A 31 2.91 2.72 -12.14
N THR A 32 3.81 3.65 -11.78
CA THR A 32 4.47 4.56 -12.73
C THR A 32 5.34 3.79 -13.73
N ILE A 33 6.11 2.82 -13.27
CA ILE A 33 6.98 1.99 -14.11
C ILE A 33 6.15 1.14 -15.08
N ILE A 34 5.13 0.45 -14.61
CA ILE A 34 4.22 -0.34 -15.45
C ILE A 34 3.57 0.55 -16.51
N SER A 35 3.08 1.72 -16.09
CA SER A 35 2.46 2.70 -16.99
C SER A 35 3.43 3.18 -18.06
N PHE A 36 4.70 3.41 -17.71
CA PHE A 36 5.73 3.82 -18.66
C PHE A 36 6.00 2.74 -19.72
N PHE A 37 6.11 1.48 -19.31
CA PHE A 37 6.27 0.38 -20.27
C PHE A 37 5.07 0.19 -21.18
N GLN A 38 3.86 0.55 -20.75
CA GLN A 38 2.64 0.42 -21.54
C GLN A 38 2.37 1.64 -22.45
N THR A 39 2.79 2.83 -22.06
CA THR A 39 2.46 4.08 -22.75
C THR A 39 3.63 4.66 -23.53
N GLY A 40 4.86 4.38 -23.13
CA GLY A 40 6.08 5.02 -23.65
C GLY A 40 6.22 6.50 -23.26
N ASP A 41 5.26 7.07 -22.52
CA ASP A 41 5.25 8.48 -22.12
C ASP A 41 5.45 8.63 -20.61
N PHE A 42 6.60 9.20 -20.23
CA PHE A 42 6.94 9.42 -18.83
C PHE A 42 5.99 10.39 -18.12
N LYS A 43 5.53 11.45 -18.81
CA LYS A 43 4.63 12.44 -18.22
C LYS A 43 3.26 11.83 -17.91
N VAL A 44 2.72 11.05 -18.84
CA VAL A 44 1.46 10.31 -18.63
C VAL A 44 1.61 9.30 -17.50
N SER A 45 2.71 8.55 -17.47
CA SER A 45 2.98 7.55 -16.44
C SER A 45 3.11 8.17 -15.06
N LEU A 46 3.77 9.31 -14.94
CA LEU A 46 3.89 10.03 -13.68
C LEU A 46 2.52 10.57 -13.21
N LYS A 47 1.68 11.05 -14.13
CA LYS A 47 0.29 11.43 -13.80
C LYS A 47 -0.50 10.25 -13.27
N ILE A 48 -0.42 9.09 -13.93
CA ILE A 48 -1.11 7.87 -13.48
C ILE A 48 -0.64 7.48 -12.08
N GLY A 49 0.67 7.36 -11.85
CA GLY A 49 1.20 6.94 -10.56
C GLY A 49 0.95 7.92 -9.41
N SER A 50 1.00 9.24 -9.67
CA SER A 50 0.71 10.26 -8.65
C SER A 50 -0.78 10.33 -8.32
N THR A 51 -1.65 10.24 -9.32
CA THR A 51 -3.11 10.20 -9.11
C THR A 51 -3.51 8.93 -8.37
N ASP A 52 -2.94 7.78 -8.74
CA ASP A 52 -3.12 6.51 -8.06
C ASP A 52 -2.71 6.58 -6.58
N PHE A 53 -1.61 7.26 -6.28
CA PHE A 53 -1.19 7.46 -4.89
C PHE A 53 -2.24 8.22 -4.07
N VAL A 54 -2.78 9.30 -4.61
CA VAL A 54 -3.76 10.17 -3.91
C VAL A 54 -5.13 9.48 -3.82
N SER A 55 -5.64 8.94 -4.93
CA SER A 55 -6.97 8.30 -4.99
C SER A 55 -7.07 7.13 -4.00
N LYS A 56 -6.03 6.31 -3.90
CA LYS A 56 -5.99 5.17 -2.98
C LYS A 56 -6.06 5.56 -1.51
N ILE A 57 -5.68 6.77 -1.13
CA ILE A 57 -5.86 7.25 0.25
C ILE A 57 -7.36 7.39 0.57
N GLY A 58 -8.10 8.05 -0.32
CA GLY A 58 -9.54 8.21 -0.17
C GLY A 58 -10.31 6.90 -0.28
N LEU A 59 -9.96 6.08 -1.28
CA LEU A 59 -10.56 4.76 -1.49
C LEU A 59 -10.33 3.81 -0.30
N TYR A 60 -9.14 3.83 0.30
CA TYR A 60 -8.88 3.04 1.49
C TYR A 60 -9.80 3.42 2.65
N TYR A 61 -9.98 4.71 2.88
CA TYR A 61 -10.90 5.20 3.91
C TYR A 61 -12.33 4.73 3.66
N LEU A 62 -12.83 4.89 2.43
CA LEU A 62 -14.17 4.48 2.04
C LEU A 62 -14.37 2.96 2.17
N HIS A 63 -13.40 2.19 1.68
CA HIS A 63 -13.39 0.74 1.79
C HIS A 63 -13.42 0.27 3.26
N GLU A 64 -12.62 0.90 4.12
CA GLU A 64 -12.60 0.60 5.55
C GLU A 64 -13.97 0.88 6.20
N ARG A 65 -14.58 2.02 5.88
CA ARG A 65 -15.90 2.39 6.37
C ARG A 65 -17.00 1.45 5.88
N ALA A 66 -16.95 1.06 4.61
CA ALA A 66 -17.89 0.08 4.05
C ALA A 66 -17.81 -1.26 4.80
N TRP A 67 -16.59 -1.76 5.07
CA TRP A 67 -16.41 -3.00 5.81
C TRP A 67 -16.87 -2.91 7.27
N ILE A 68 -16.58 -1.82 7.98
CA ILE A 68 -17.09 -1.60 9.34
C ILE A 68 -18.62 -1.64 9.36
N TYR A 69 -19.27 -1.00 8.39
CA TYR A 69 -20.73 -1.01 8.27
C TYR A 69 -21.28 -2.41 7.97
N LEU A 70 -20.63 -3.16 7.07
CA LEU A 70 -21.08 -4.50 6.68
C LEU A 70 -20.90 -5.53 7.80
N VAL A 71 -19.73 -5.51 8.48
CA VAL A 71 -19.40 -6.46 9.56
C VAL A 71 -20.18 -6.14 10.82
N GLY A 72 -20.37 -4.86 11.15
CA GLY A 72 -21.19 -4.45 12.31
C GLY A 72 -22.66 -4.89 12.24
N ARG A 73 -23.15 -5.26 11.03
CA ARG A 73 -24.51 -5.76 10.80
C ARG A 73 -24.62 -7.28 10.70
N LYS A 74 -23.51 -8.00 10.47
CA LYS A 74 -23.52 -9.45 10.24
C LYS A 74 -22.34 -10.13 10.93
N THR A 75 -22.55 -10.66 12.09
CA THR A 75 -21.59 -11.48 12.86
C THR A 75 -21.21 -12.83 12.21
N LEU A 76 -21.69 -13.13 11.00
CA LEU A 76 -21.60 -14.44 10.35
C LEU A 76 -20.52 -14.56 9.27
N ILE A 77 -19.74 -13.50 8.98
CA ILE A 77 -18.73 -13.57 7.92
C ILE A 77 -17.46 -14.22 8.49
N LYS A 78 -17.26 -15.50 8.14
CA LYS A 78 -15.97 -16.17 8.35
C LYS A 78 -14.94 -15.56 7.41
N ASN A 79 -13.69 -15.37 7.87
CA ASN A 79 -12.56 -14.86 7.07
C ASN A 79 -12.71 -13.40 6.56
N VAL A 80 -13.26 -12.51 7.38
CA VAL A 80 -13.38 -11.07 7.06
C VAL A 80 -12.06 -10.46 6.57
N SER A 81 -10.94 -10.81 7.20
CA SER A 81 -9.61 -10.28 6.83
C SER A 81 -9.22 -10.66 5.40
N LEU A 82 -9.49 -11.90 4.98
CA LEU A 82 -9.19 -12.36 3.62
C LEU A 82 -10.07 -11.66 2.59
N LEU A 83 -11.37 -11.59 2.84
CA LEU A 83 -12.32 -10.91 1.94
C LEU A 83 -11.98 -9.42 1.82
N LYS A 84 -11.64 -8.77 2.92
CA LYS A 84 -11.20 -7.38 2.95
C LYS A 84 -9.92 -7.18 2.12
N ALA A 85 -8.95 -8.08 2.22
CA ALA A 85 -7.73 -8.02 1.44
C ALA A 85 -7.99 -8.21 -0.06
N VAL A 86 -8.83 -9.18 -0.43
CA VAL A 86 -9.21 -9.45 -1.84
C VAL A 86 -9.96 -8.26 -2.44
N THR A 87 -11.01 -7.79 -1.77
CA THR A 87 -11.81 -6.65 -2.26
C THR A 87 -10.97 -5.37 -2.37
N TRP A 88 -10.08 -5.12 -1.42
CA TRP A 88 -9.15 -4.00 -1.51
C TRP A 88 -8.22 -4.11 -2.72
N ARG A 89 -7.71 -5.31 -3.02
CA ARG A 89 -6.85 -5.53 -4.18
C ARG A 89 -7.59 -5.28 -5.48
N MET A 90 -8.83 -5.77 -5.60
CA MET A 90 -9.66 -5.56 -6.79
C MET A 90 -9.99 -4.08 -6.99
N ILE A 91 -10.48 -3.40 -5.96
CA ILE A 91 -10.80 -1.96 -6.02
C ILE A 91 -9.56 -1.15 -6.41
N GLY A 92 -8.40 -1.44 -5.80
CA GLY A 92 -7.16 -0.75 -6.12
C GLY A 92 -6.71 -0.91 -7.56
N SER A 93 -6.83 -2.11 -8.13
CA SER A 93 -6.46 -2.36 -9.53
C SER A 93 -7.46 -1.76 -10.52
N LEU A 94 -8.75 -1.74 -10.19
CA LEU A 94 -9.77 -1.07 -10.99
C LEU A 94 -9.57 0.45 -10.99
N ASP A 95 -9.20 1.03 -9.85
CA ASP A 95 -8.87 2.46 -9.75
C ASP A 95 -7.67 2.81 -10.64
N THR A 96 -6.60 2.03 -10.59
CA THR A 96 -5.44 2.22 -11.48
C THR A 96 -5.83 2.08 -12.95
N ALA A 97 -6.63 1.08 -13.31
CA ALA A 97 -7.11 0.88 -14.67
C ALA A 97 -7.95 2.06 -15.16
N LEU A 98 -8.80 2.62 -14.29
CA LEU A 98 -9.63 3.78 -14.60
C LEU A 98 -8.77 5.03 -14.87
N TRP A 99 -7.82 5.35 -14.00
CA TRP A 99 -6.93 6.50 -14.20
C TRP A 99 -6.05 6.34 -15.43
N ALA A 100 -5.52 5.13 -15.65
CA ALA A 100 -4.75 4.84 -16.85
C ALA A 100 -5.61 5.00 -18.12
N TRP A 101 -6.86 4.53 -18.11
CA TRP A 101 -7.78 4.79 -19.21
C TRP A 101 -8.04 6.28 -19.44
N ILE A 102 -8.35 7.03 -18.39
CA ILE A 102 -8.63 8.48 -18.49
C ILE A 102 -7.43 9.22 -19.11
N TYR A 103 -6.20 8.93 -18.67
CA TYR A 103 -5.01 9.63 -19.14
C TYR A 103 -4.50 9.17 -20.51
N THR A 104 -4.78 7.93 -20.91
CA THR A 104 -4.33 7.37 -22.21
C THR A 104 -5.42 7.43 -23.29
N GLY A 105 -6.67 7.61 -22.91
CA GLY A 105 -7.83 7.48 -23.81
C GLY A 105 -8.09 6.04 -24.27
N ASN A 106 -7.36 5.04 -23.78
CA ASN A 106 -7.43 3.65 -24.23
C ASN A 106 -7.76 2.70 -23.07
N ALA A 107 -8.98 2.16 -23.07
CA ALA A 107 -9.45 1.25 -22.04
C ALA A 107 -8.61 -0.04 -21.94
N MET A 108 -8.12 -0.57 -23.06
CA MET A 108 -7.29 -1.77 -23.09
C MET A 108 -5.94 -1.53 -22.42
N THR A 109 -5.33 -0.36 -22.62
CA THR A 109 -4.10 0.05 -21.92
C THR A 109 -4.36 0.14 -20.42
N GLY A 110 -5.49 0.73 -20.02
CA GLY A 110 -5.91 0.78 -18.61
C GLY A 110 -6.03 -0.60 -17.97
N LEU A 111 -6.73 -1.51 -18.63
CA LEU A 111 -6.90 -2.90 -18.17
C LEU A 111 -5.58 -3.66 -18.07
N LYS A 112 -4.66 -3.47 -19.03
CA LYS A 112 -3.32 -4.08 -18.97
C LYS A 112 -2.54 -3.56 -17.76
N ILE A 113 -2.52 -2.25 -17.53
CA ILE A 113 -1.82 -1.64 -16.39
C ILE A 113 -2.39 -2.17 -15.07
N GLY A 114 -3.72 -2.13 -14.87
CA GLY A 114 -4.38 -2.67 -13.68
C GLY A 114 -4.16 -4.17 -13.48
N GLY A 115 -4.13 -4.95 -14.56
CA GLY A 115 -3.86 -6.39 -14.52
C GLY A 115 -2.41 -6.71 -14.11
N TYR A 116 -1.43 -6.04 -14.71
CA TYR A 116 -0.01 -6.20 -14.34
C TYR A 116 0.24 -5.78 -12.89
N GLU A 117 -0.44 -4.73 -12.42
CA GLU A 117 -0.33 -4.26 -11.05
C GLU A 117 -0.70 -5.33 -10.01
N ILE A 118 -1.68 -6.19 -10.31
CA ILE A 118 -2.05 -7.29 -9.39
C ILE A 118 -0.85 -8.22 -9.16
N LEU A 119 -0.17 -8.59 -10.23
CA LEU A 119 0.95 -9.54 -10.18
C LEU A 119 2.18 -8.92 -9.51
N THR A 120 2.59 -7.75 -9.96
CA THR A 120 3.78 -7.06 -9.44
C THR A 120 3.64 -6.72 -7.96
N LYS A 121 2.47 -6.26 -7.52
CA LYS A 121 2.23 -5.92 -6.12
C LYS A 121 2.23 -7.13 -5.18
N ILE A 122 1.89 -8.33 -5.64
CA ILE A 122 2.04 -9.53 -4.83
C ILE A 122 3.52 -9.80 -4.56
N ILE A 123 4.35 -9.74 -5.62
CA ILE A 123 5.79 -9.98 -5.52
C ILE A 123 6.45 -8.88 -4.66
N LEU A 124 6.16 -7.62 -4.97
CA LEU A 124 6.73 -6.48 -4.24
C LEU A 124 6.32 -6.46 -2.76
N TYR A 125 5.09 -6.84 -2.45
CA TYR A 125 4.63 -6.95 -1.07
C TYR A 125 5.43 -8.01 -0.31
N TYR A 126 5.64 -9.18 -0.91
CA TYR A 126 6.44 -10.23 -0.30
C TYR A 126 7.89 -9.76 -0.05
N LEU A 127 8.51 -9.13 -1.04
CA LEU A 127 9.87 -8.59 -0.90
C LEU A 127 9.94 -7.49 0.16
N HIS A 128 9.00 -6.57 0.17
CA HIS A 128 8.90 -5.49 1.17
C HIS A 128 8.75 -6.04 2.59
N GLU A 129 7.89 -7.04 2.80
CA GLU A 129 7.74 -7.71 4.09
C GLU A 129 9.05 -8.38 4.54
N ARG A 130 9.74 -9.05 3.63
CA ARG A 130 11.04 -9.67 3.93
C ARG A 130 12.10 -8.65 4.30
N LEU A 131 12.17 -7.53 3.57
CA LEU A 131 13.09 -6.44 3.89
C LEU A 131 12.80 -5.85 5.27
N TRP A 132 11.53 -5.59 5.59
CA TRP A 132 11.17 -5.07 6.91
C TRP A 132 11.38 -6.09 8.04
N ALA A 133 11.24 -7.39 7.78
CA ALA A 133 11.55 -8.44 8.75
C ALA A 133 13.05 -8.49 9.09
N SER A 134 13.92 -8.10 8.17
CA SER A 134 15.37 -8.04 8.42
C SER A 134 15.83 -6.78 9.17
N VAL A 135 14.98 -5.76 9.31
CA VAL A 135 15.30 -4.52 10.05
C VAL A 135 15.12 -4.76 11.55
N PRO A 136 16.17 -4.69 12.39
CA PRO A 136 16.07 -4.94 13.83
C PRO A 136 15.08 -4.00 14.53
N LEU A 137 14.39 -4.54 15.53
CA LEU A 137 13.52 -3.76 16.41
C LEU A 137 14.39 -2.72 17.15
N GLY A 138 14.04 -1.44 17.05
CA GLY A 138 14.82 -0.36 17.68
C GLY A 138 15.67 0.46 16.72
N THR A 139 16.03 -0.05 15.52
CA THR A 139 16.82 0.72 14.53
C THR A 139 16.11 2.03 14.15
N VAL A 140 14.81 1.99 13.98
CA VAL A 140 13.99 3.17 13.64
C VAL A 140 13.96 4.19 14.78
N ARG A 141 13.89 3.72 16.04
CA ARG A 141 13.98 4.61 17.23
C ARG A 141 15.37 5.28 17.34
N GLY A 142 16.44 4.53 17.07
CA GLY A 142 17.81 5.04 17.08
C GLY A 142 18.05 6.10 16.02
N LEU A 143 17.48 5.95 14.83
CA LEU A 143 17.56 6.96 13.77
C LEU A 143 16.83 8.26 14.16
N ILE A 144 15.66 8.17 14.77
CA ILE A 144 14.90 9.34 15.23
C ILE A 144 15.65 10.07 16.34
N ALA A 145 16.20 9.34 17.31
CA ALA A 145 16.99 9.94 18.37
C ALA A 145 18.19 10.71 17.81
N LYS A 146 18.91 10.12 16.82
CA LYS A 146 20.03 10.80 16.14
C LYS A 146 19.60 12.03 15.34
N VAL A 147 18.44 12.01 14.69
CA VAL A 147 17.92 13.17 13.96
C VAL A 147 17.53 14.27 14.96
N LYS A 148 16.85 13.94 16.05
CA LYS A 148 16.46 14.90 17.07
C LYS A 148 17.67 15.61 17.71
N THR A 149 18.72 14.88 18.08
CA THR A 149 19.95 15.45 18.65
C THR A 149 20.78 16.27 17.67
N ARG A 150 20.46 16.23 16.38
CA ARG A 150 21.18 17.03 15.36
C ARG A 150 20.52 18.39 15.10
N PHE A 151 19.28 18.57 15.56
CA PHE A 151 18.51 19.81 15.43
C PHE A 151 18.30 20.56 16.76
N GLU A 152 18.76 19.98 17.88
CA GLU A 152 18.94 20.65 19.18
C GLU A 152 20.36 21.15 19.31
#